data_4c552200fa77914ffcbd58421ec8e2fe
#
_entry.id   4c552200fa77914ffcbd58421ec8e2fe
#
_cell.length_a   1.000
_cell.length_b   1.000
_cell.length_c   1.000
_cell.angle_alpha   90.00
_cell.angle_beta   90.00
_cell.angle_gamma   90.00
#
_symmetry.space_group_name_H-M   'P 1'
#
loop_
_entity.id
_entity.type
_entity.pdbx_description
1 polymer ?
#
loop_
_entity_poly.entity_id
_entity_poly.type
_entity_poly.pdbx_seq_one_letter_code
_entity_poly.pdbx_strand_id
1 'polypeptide(L)'
;MFRPKYFRPRLSQPLRALLAAAVLLAGCSPNTQQESTVSTAQLKMTELKPGTGPAIKTGQTAVVHYTGWLYVEDAPDHKGKKFDSSLDRNDPFSFPVGGGQVIQGWDQGVAGMQVGGKRQLVIPAELGYGSRGAGGVIPPNATLLFDVELLSIR
;
A
#
# COMPACT_ATOMS: atom_id res chain seq x y z
N MET A 1 44.80 -38.51 -9.71
CA MET A 1 45.30 -39.42 -10.76
C MET A 1 44.18 -39.70 -11.73
N PHE A 2 44.42 -39.52 -13.02
CA PHE A 2 43.59 -39.72 -14.22
C PHE A 2 42.73 -38.51 -14.67
N ARG A 3 43.29 -37.69 -15.55
CA ARG A 3 42.77 -37.21 -16.84
C ARG A 3 42.97 -38.34 -17.89
N PRO A 4 42.42 -38.31 -19.09
CA PRO A 4 41.89 -37.26 -19.98
C PRO A 4 40.70 -37.75 -20.85
N LYS A 5 40.05 -37.00 -21.77
CA LYS A 5 40.41 -36.86 -23.20
C LYS A 5 39.39 -36.00 -23.96
N TYR A 6 39.94 -35.07 -24.69
CA TYR A 6 39.32 -34.31 -25.77
C TYR A 6 38.79 -35.24 -26.89
N PHE A 7 37.65 -34.83 -27.48
CA PHE A 7 37.34 -35.22 -28.85
C PHE A 7 36.61 -34.09 -29.58
N ARG A 8 37.29 -33.43 -30.53
CA ARG A 8 36.71 -32.71 -31.66
C ARG A 8 36.79 -33.62 -32.89
N PRO A 9 35.83 -33.54 -33.82
CA PRO A 9 36.13 -33.11 -35.17
C PRO A 9 35.07 -32.21 -35.81
N ARG A 10 35.49 -31.16 -36.48
CA ARG A 10 35.69 -30.85 -37.88
C ARG A 10 34.43 -30.71 -38.75
N LEU A 11 34.33 -29.47 -39.15
CA LEU A 11 33.99 -28.88 -40.46
C LEU A 11 33.37 -29.77 -41.52
N SER A 12 32.30 -29.27 -42.13
CA SER A 12 32.19 -29.04 -43.56
C SER A 12 31.01 -28.12 -43.89
N GLN A 13 31.33 -26.96 -44.46
CA GLN A 13 30.39 -26.21 -45.31
C GLN A 13 30.41 -26.83 -46.71
N PRO A 14 29.35 -26.66 -47.49
CA PRO A 14 29.51 -25.90 -48.71
C PRO A 14 28.41 -24.88 -49.04
N LEU A 15 28.84 -23.84 -49.53
CA LEU A 15 28.46 -22.75 -50.39
C LEU A 15 27.35 -23.01 -51.42
N ARG A 16 26.54 -21.97 -51.71
CA ARG A 16 25.67 -21.63 -52.87
C ARG A 16 24.19 -21.53 -52.51
N ALA A 17 23.40 -20.51 -52.94
CA ALA A 17 23.58 -19.44 -53.92
C ALA A 17 22.44 -18.43 -53.70
N LEU A 18 22.66 -17.20 -54.12
CA LEU A 18 21.78 -16.06 -54.36
C LEU A 18 20.34 -16.37 -54.72
N LEU A 19 19.39 -15.65 -54.13
CA LEU A 19 18.33 -14.97 -54.87
C LEU A 19 17.72 -13.80 -54.03
N ALA A 20 17.77 -12.67 -54.63
CA ALA A 20 17.20 -11.41 -54.11
C ALA A 20 15.68 -11.48 -54.17
N ALA A 21 15.00 -11.10 -53.11
CA ALA A 21 13.63 -10.57 -53.16
C ALA A 21 13.50 -9.46 -52.12
N ALA A 22 13.45 -8.24 -52.60
CA ALA A 22 13.07 -7.08 -51.86
C ALA A 22 11.59 -7.19 -51.48
N VAL A 23 11.29 -7.23 -50.20
CA VAL A 23 9.94 -6.99 -49.71
C VAL A 23 10.04 -5.81 -48.73
N LEU A 24 9.54 -4.69 -49.20
CA LEU A 24 9.18 -3.55 -48.39
C LEU A 24 8.13 -4.00 -47.35
N LEU A 25 8.48 -4.04 -46.09
CA LEU A 25 7.54 -4.16 -45.01
C LEU A 25 7.66 -2.97 -44.07
N ALA A 26 6.55 -2.26 -44.06
CA ALA A 26 6.21 -1.15 -43.26
C ALA A 26 6.72 -1.27 -41.81
N GLY A 27 7.25 -0.14 -41.32
CA GLY A 27 7.64 0.03 -39.93
C GLY A 27 6.47 -0.23 -38.99
N CYS A 28 6.55 -1.31 -38.23
CA CYS A 28 5.90 -1.39 -36.95
C CYS A 28 6.85 -0.79 -35.93
N SER A 29 6.64 0.48 -35.60
CA SER A 29 7.18 1.06 -34.41
C SER A 29 6.66 0.24 -33.22
N PRO A 30 7.51 -0.27 -32.33
CA PRO A 30 7.04 -0.72 -31.05
C PRO A 30 6.50 0.50 -30.33
N ASN A 31 5.17 0.56 -30.20
CA ASN A 31 4.50 1.47 -29.32
C ASN A 31 4.99 1.16 -27.91
N THR A 32 6.00 1.89 -27.46
CA THR A 32 6.38 1.96 -26.05
C THR A 32 5.18 2.59 -25.36
N GLN A 33 4.24 1.77 -24.95
CA GLN A 33 3.29 2.15 -23.93
C GLN A 33 4.14 2.46 -22.69
N GLN A 34 4.39 3.72 -22.52
CA GLN A 34 4.83 4.29 -21.27
C GLN A 34 3.66 4.02 -20.32
N GLU A 35 3.72 2.87 -19.63
CA GLU A 35 2.91 2.64 -18.45
C GLU A 35 3.24 3.81 -17.51
N SER A 36 2.35 4.79 -17.54
CA SER A 36 2.24 5.73 -16.45
C SER A 36 1.87 4.87 -15.25
N THR A 37 2.87 4.45 -14.49
CA THR A 37 2.65 3.96 -13.14
C THR A 37 2.10 5.12 -12.35
N VAL A 38 0.78 5.31 -12.44
CA VAL A 38 0.05 5.99 -11.40
C VAL A 38 0.26 5.09 -10.18
N SER A 39 1.26 5.41 -9.39
CA SER A 39 1.42 4.85 -8.06
C SER A 39 0.18 5.29 -7.30
N THR A 40 -0.87 4.50 -7.40
CA THR A 40 -2.03 4.65 -6.52
C THR A 40 -1.49 4.30 -5.16
N ALA A 41 -1.19 5.32 -4.38
CA ALA A 41 -0.73 5.12 -3.02
C ALA A 41 -1.80 4.29 -2.30
N GLN A 42 -1.43 3.07 -1.90
CA GLN A 42 -2.38 2.11 -1.35
C GLN A 42 -2.42 2.22 0.18
N LEU A 43 -3.61 2.02 0.74
CA LEU A 43 -3.75 1.83 2.18
C LEU A 43 -2.90 0.64 2.63
N LYS A 44 -1.95 0.88 3.54
CA LYS A 44 -1.15 -0.18 4.15
C LYS A 44 -1.67 -0.44 5.56
N MET A 45 -1.93 -1.70 5.86
CA MET A 45 -2.40 -2.17 7.16
C MET A 45 -1.40 -3.15 7.75
N THR A 46 -1.02 -2.95 9.01
CA THR A 46 -0.12 -3.84 9.75
C THR A 46 -0.72 -4.16 11.10
N GLU A 47 -0.93 -5.45 11.39
CA GLU A 47 -1.37 -5.87 12.72
C GLU A 47 -0.23 -5.71 13.71
N LEU A 48 -0.39 -4.82 14.68
CA LEU A 48 0.56 -4.64 15.78
C LEU A 48 0.29 -5.63 16.92
N LYS A 49 -0.98 -5.95 17.13
CA LYS A 49 -1.44 -6.92 18.12
C LYS A 49 -2.71 -7.59 17.60
N PRO A 50 -2.77 -8.92 17.53
CA PRO A 50 -4.00 -9.60 17.17
C PRO A 50 -5.04 -9.44 18.28
N GLY A 51 -6.30 -9.23 17.89
CA GLY A 51 -7.42 -9.32 18.83
C GLY A 51 -7.86 -10.75 19.05
N THR A 52 -8.62 -10.98 20.12
CA THR A 52 -9.18 -12.30 20.47
C THR A 52 -10.70 -12.31 20.49
N GLY A 53 -11.32 -11.13 20.39
CA GLY A 53 -12.76 -10.97 20.35
C GLY A 53 -13.35 -11.09 18.94
N PRO A 54 -14.65 -10.81 18.78
CA PRO A 54 -15.32 -10.84 17.48
C PRO A 54 -14.71 -9.80 16.52
N ALA A 55 -14.74 -10.14 15.23
CA ALA A 55 -14.31 -9.21 14.17
C ALA A 55 -15.44 -8.23 13.84
N ILE A 56 -15.09 -6.94 13.73
CA ILE A 56 -16.05 -5.90 13.34
C ILE A 56 -16.40 -6.02 11.86
N LYS A 57 -17.68 -5.81 11.56
CA LYS A 57 -18.24 -5.82 10.20
C LYS A 57 -18.70 -4.42 9.82
N THR A 58 -18.77 -4.17 8.52
CA THR A 58 -19.41 -2.96 7.96
C THR A 58 -20.84 -2.83 8.51
N GLY A 59 -21.21 -1.60 8.90
CA GLY A 59 -22.51 -1.28 9.49
C GLY A 59 -22.55 -1.38 11.02
N GLN A 60 -21.54 -1.96 11.65
CA GLN A 60 -21.41 -1.96 13.11
C GLN A 60 -20.63 -0.73 13.59
N THR A 61 -20.85 -0.33 14.83
CA THR A 61 -20.14 0.80 15.45
C THR A 61 -18.87 0.30 16.13
N ALA A 62 -17.73 0.78 15.67
CA ALA A 62 -16.44 0.61 16.33
C ALA A 62 -16.29 1.60 17.49
N VAL A 63 -15.79 1.11 18.62
CA VAL A 63 -15.30 1.94 19.73
C VAL A 63 -13.80 1.72 19.81
N VAL A 64 -13.02 2.78 19.58
CA VAL A 64 -11.56 2.66 19.41
C VAL A 64 -10.80 3.67 20.27
N HIS A 65 -9.58 3.30 20.66
CA HIS A 65 -8.53 4.26 20.92
C HIS A 65 -7.62 4.39 19.71
N TYR A 66 -7.11 5.60 19.50
CA TYR A 66 -6.18 5.85 18.40
C TYR A 66 -5.17 6.95 18.74
N THR A 67 -4.07 6.93 17.99
CA THR A 67 -3.15 8.07 17.89
C THR A 67 -2.77 8.23 16.42
N GLY A 68 -2.76 9.46 15.93
CA GLY A 68 -2.45 9.84 14.57
C GLY A 68 -1.21 10.73 14.47
N TRP A 69 -0.35 10.41 13.48
CA TRP A 69 0.85 11.17 13.12
C TRP A 69 0.87 11.48 11.63
N LEU A 70 1.56 12.53 11.27
CA LEU A 70 2.01 12.71 9.89
C LEU A 70 3.03 11.60 9.58
N TYR A 71 2.86 10.91 8.47
CA TYR A 71 3.83 9.91 8.03
C TYR A 71 5.10 10.61 7.53
N VAL A 72 6.25 10.19 8.00
CA VAL A 72 7.58 10.67 7.56
C VAL A 72 8.48 9.47 7.31
N GLU A 73 8.94 9.31 6.08
CA GLU A 73 9.69 8.14 5.62
C GLU A 73 10.92 7.84 6.50
N ASP A 74 11.69 8.88 6.82
CA ASP A 74 12.96 8.76 7.54
C ASP A 74 12.83 8.90 9.07
N ALA A 75 11.61 9.06 9.59
CA ALA A 75 11.40 9.15 11.02
C ALA A 75 11.37 7.76 11.67
N PRO A 76 11.75 7.63 12.96
CA PRO A 76 11.57 6.39 13.72
C PRO A 76 10.12 5.92 13.65
N ASP A 77 9.92 4.64 13.29
CA ASP A 77 8.58 4.04 13.07
C ASP A 77 7.71 4.81 12.05
N HIS A 78 8.32 5.65 11.20
CA HIS A 78 7.67 6.58 10.26
C HIS A 78 6.75 7.60 10.95
N LYS A 79 6.88 7.79 12.26
CA LYS A 79 6.06 8.69 13.08
C LYS A 79 6.65 10.10 13.10
N GLY A 80 6.07 10.98 12.33
CA GLY A 80 6.36 12.41 12.36
C GLY A 80 5.58 13.12 13.47
N LYS A 81 5.11 14.34 13.20
CA LYS A 81 4.34 15.12 14.16
C LYS A 81 3.02 14.44 14.50
N LYS A 82 2.78 14.18 15.79
CA LYS A 82 1.46 13.78 16.31
C LYS A 82 0.47 14.92 16.12
N PHE A 83 -0.71 14.64 15.56
CA PHE A 83 -1.74 15.65 15.34
C PHE A 83 -3.02 15.39 16.13
N ASP A 84 -3.30 14.13 16.53
CA ASP A 84 -4.47 13.81 17.32
C ASP A 84 -4.28 12.49 18.09
N SER A 85 -4.96 12.37 19.26
CA SER A 85 -4.99 11.13 20.03
C SER A 85 -6.19 11.11 20.97
N SER A 86 -6.97 10.04 20.91
CA SER A 86 -8.04 9.78 21.89
C SER A 86 -7.49 9.39 23.27
N LEU A 87 -6.26 8.86 23.32
CA LEU A 87 -5.59 8.52 24.57
C LEU A 87 -5.22 9.76 25.37
N ASP A 88 -4.82 10.86 24.72
CA ASP A 88 -4.47 12.12 25.38
C ASP A 88 -5.70 12.74 26.08
N ARG A 89 -6.91 12.45 25.58
CA ARG A 89 -8.18 12.90 26.15
C ARG A 89 -8.82 11.89 27.08
N ASN A 90 -8.29 10.64 27.09
CA ASN A 90 -8.90 9.48 27.74
C ASN A 90 -10.37 9.29 27.34
N ASP A 91 -10.68 9.57 26.08
CA ASP A 91 -12.03 9.53 25.51
C ASP A 91 -12.04 8.69 24.23
N PRO A 92 -12.55 7.43 24.28
CA PRO A 92 -12.66 6.58 23.12
C PRO A 92 -13.55 7.17 22.04
N PHE A 93 -13.15 7.02 20.79
CA PHE A 93 -13.90 7.48 19.64
C PHE A 93 -14.81 6.37 19.09
N SER A 94 -16.05 6.71 18.74
CA SER A 94 -17.03 5.77 18.19
C SER A 94 -17.49 6.22 16.82
N PHE A 95 -17.54 5.28 15.85
CA PHE A 95 -18.04 5.55 14.50
C PHE A 95 -18.59 4.29 13.84
N PRO A 96 -19.60 4.40 12.95
CA PRO A 96 -20.08 3.27 12.14
C PRO A 96 -19.08 2.96 11.03
N VAL A 97 -18.60 1.74 10.98
CA VAL A 97 -17.62 1.28 9.95
C VAL A 97 -18.28 1.19 8.59
N GLY A 98 -17.68 1.79 7.58
CA GLY A 98 -18.21 1.87 6.22
C GLY A 98 -19.34 2.88 6.04
N GLY A 99 -19.59 3.71 7.05
CA GLY A 99 -20.66 4.73 7.03
C GLY A 99 -20.27 6.05 6.38
N GLY A 100 -19.02 6.23 5.94
CA GLY A 100 -18.53 7.49 5.36
C GLY A 100 -18.47 8.65 6.36
N GLN A 101 -18.51 8.37 7.66
CA GLN A 101 -18.41 9.40 8.72
C GLN A 101 -16.97 9.71 9.12
N VAL A 102 -16.04 8.89 8.65
CA VAL A 102 -14.58 9.04 8.86
C VAL A 102 -13.88 9.03 7.50
N ILE A 103 -12.59 9.31 7.49
CA ILE A 103 -11.80 9.21 6.25
C ILE A 103 -11.85 7.78 5.69
N GLN A 104 -11.79 7.64 4.35
CA GLN A 104 -11.94 6.34 3.69
C GLN A 104 -10.92 5.30 4.17
N GLY A 105 -9.69 5.75 4.48
CA GLY A 105 -8.66 4.88 5.04
C GLY A 105 -9.05 4.24 6.36
N TRP A 106 -9.89 4.87 7.17
CA TRP A 106 -10.44 4.30 8.40
C TRP A 106 -11.58 3.33 8.13
N ASP A 107 -12.54 3.70 7.28
CA ASP A 107 -13.64 2.81 6.92
C ASP A 107 -13.16 1.48 6.34
N GLN A 108 -12.08 1.53 5.54
CA GLN A 108 -11.45 0.34 4.97
C GLN A 108 -10.50 -0.36 5.97
N GLY A 109 -9.72 0.43 6.71
CA GLY A 109 -8.64 -0.07 7.55
C GLY A 109 -9.09 -0.69 8.86
N VAL A 110 -10.23 -0.26 9.43
CA VAL A 110 -10.78 -0.79 10.69
C VAL A 110 -11.69 -2.00 10.45
N ALA A 111 -12.26 -2.12 9.25
CA ALA A 111 -13.08 -3.28 8.89
C ALA A 111 -12.31 -4.59 9.10
N GLY A 112 -12.96 -5.57 9.71
CA GLY A 112 -12.36 -6.88 10.00
C GLY A 112 -11.39 -6.92 11.19
N MET A 113 -11.12 -5.81 11.88
CA MET A 113 -10.37 -5.84 13.14
C MET A 113 -11.11 -6.66 14.20
N GLN A 114 -10.37 -7.41 15.00
CA GLN A 114 -10.93 -8.11 16.16
C GLN A 114 -10.84 -7.26 17.41
N VAL A 115 -11.84 -7.36 18.27
CA VAL A 115 -11.84 -6.68 19.59
C VAL A 115 -10.61 -7.07 20.40
N GLY A 116 -9.94 -6.09 21.00
CA GLY A 116 -8.67 -6.23 21.70
C GLY A 116 -7.44 -6.19 20.79
N GLY A 117 -7.64 -6.10 19.48
CA GLY A 117 -6.57 -5.97 18.48
C GLY A 117 -6.11 -4.53 18.30
N LYS A 118 -4.86 -4.38 17.84
CA LYS A 118 -4.27 -3.10 17.48
C LYS A 118 -3.68 -3.17 16.09
N ARG A 119 -4.02 -2.21 15.24
CA ARG A 119 -3.60 -2.14 13.84
C ARG A 119 -3.02 -0.78 13.52
N GLN A 120 -1.93 -0.80 12.76
CA GLN A 120 -1.36 0.40 12.18
C GLN A 120 -1.89 0.59 10.77
N LEU A 121 -2.29 1.80 10.45
CA LEU A 121 -2.79 2.23 9.16
C LEU A 121 -1.88 3.30 8.59
N VAL A 122 -1.29 3.08 7.41
CA VAL A 122 -0.65 4.13 6.61
C VAL A 122 -1.62 4.50 5.50
N ILE A 123 -2.15 5.71 5.58
CA ILE A 123 -3.26 6.18 4.77
C ILE A 123 -2.74 7.26 3.81
N PRO A 124 -2.75 7.00 2.50
CA PRO A 124 -2.38 8.01 1.52
C PRO A 124 -3.40 9.17 1.52
N ALA A 125 -2.98 10.32 1.02
CA ALA A 125 -3.78 11.53 1.06
C ALA A 125 -5.17 11.35 0.43
N GLU A 126 -5.29 10.58 -0.64
CA GLU A 126 -6.53 10.30 -1.37
C GLU A 126 -7.59 9.60 -0.51
N LEU A 127 -7.15 8.78 0.43
CA LEU A 127 -8.00 8.09 1.40
C LEU A 127 -8.08 8.81 2.75
N GLY A 128 -7.40 9.95 2.86
CA GLY A 128 -7.36 10.82 4.03
C GLY A 128 -8.03 12.18 3.77
N TYR A 129 -7.27 13.25 3.92
CA TYR A 129 -7.76 14.62 3.79
C TYR A 129 -7.42 15.29 2.46
N GLY A 130 -6.78 14.57 1.53
CA GLY A 130 -6.50 15.00 0.17
C GLY A 130 -5.70 16.30 0.06
N SER A 131 -5.97 17.05 -0.99
CA SER A 131 -5.30 18.32 -1.27
C SER A 131 -5.72 19.49 -0.36
N ARG A 132 -6.73 19.31 0.47
CA ARG A 132 -7.18 20.34 1.42
C ARG A 132 -6.45 20.29 2.75
N GLY A 133 -5.96 19.11 3.17
CA GLY A 133 -5.50 18.91 4.53
C GLY A 133 -6.62 19.09 5.55
N ALA A 134 -6.30 19.26 6.81
CA ALA A 134 -7.29 19.47 7.87
C ALA A 134 -6.75 20.30 9.05
N GLY A 135 -7.61 21.19 9.54
CA GLY A 135 -7.44 21.90 10.83
C GLY A 135 -6.13 22.69 11.01
N GLY A 136 -5.42 23.02 9.94
CA GLY A 136 -4.11 23.67 10.02
C GLY A 136 -2.98 22.80 10.59
N VAL A 137 -3.28 21.56 10.99
CA VAL A 137 -2.31 20.61 11.57
C VAL A 137 -1.94 19.49 10.60
N ILE A 138 -2.82 19.17 9.64
CA ILE A 138 -2.57 18.20 8.56
C ILE A 138 -2.38 18.99 7.26
N PRO A 139 -1.17 18.98 6.69
CA PRO A 139 -0.88 19.67 5.43
C PRO A 139 -1.65 19.07 4.25
N PRO A 140 -1.80 19.83 3.14
CA PRO A 140 -2.24 19.27 1.87
C PRO A 140 -1.40 18.07 1.42
N ASN A 141 -2.06 17.06 0.89
CA ASN A 141 -1.44 15.85 0.34
C ASN A 141 -0.60 15.04 1.36
N ALA A 142 -0.89 15.17 2.65
CA ALA A 142 -0.18 14.44 3.69
C ALA A 142 -0.61 12.97 3.71
N THR A 143 0.37 12.07 3.75
CA THR A 143 0.16 10.68 4.16
C THR A 143 0.08 10.62 5.67
N LEU A 144 -0.88 9.86 6.18
CA LEU A 144 -1.16 9.75 7.61
C LEU A 144 -0.78 8.38 8.13
N LEU A 145 -0.35 8.34 9.38
CA LEU A 145 -0.11 7.10 10.11
C LEU A 145 -0.96 7.09 11.36
N PHE A 146 -1.71 6.01 11.57
CA PHE A 146 -2.51 5.81 12.77
C PHE A 146 -2.19 4.46 13.41
N ASP A 147 -2.09 4.44 14.71
CA ASP A 147 -2.23 3.23 15.52
C ASP A 147 -3.66 3.23 16.08
N VAL A 148 -4.44 2.20 15.76
CA VAL A 148 -5.85 2.06 16.15
C VAL A 148 -6.03 0.79 16.97
N GLU A 149 -6.65 0.88 18.13
CA GLU A 149 -7.01 -0.25 18.98
C GLU A 149 -8.53 -0.37 19.06
N LEU A 150 -9.08 -1.53 18.69
CA LEU A 150 -10.51 -1.80 18.76
C LEU A 150 -10.88 -2.30 20.17
N LEU A 151 -11.61 -1.48 20.92
CA LEU A 151 -11.99 -1.78 22.29
C LEU A 151 -13.27 -2.60 22.37
N SER A 152 -14.28 -2.22 21.58
CA SER A 152 -15.59 -2.90 21.56
C SER A 152 -16.34 -2.61 20.27
N ILE A 153 -17.39 -3.40 20.05
CA ILE A 153 -18.34 -3.28 18.94
C ILE A 153 -19.73 -3.01 19.53
N ARG A 154 -20.48 -2.12 18.91
CA ARG A 154 -21.88 -1.81 19.24
C ARG A 154 -22.77 -1.95 18.03
#